data_1a927be32e51afde04916d0de5246a60
#
_entry.id   1a927be32e51afde04916d0de5246a60
#
_cell.length_a   1.000
_cell.length_b   1.000
_cell.length_c   1.000
_cell.angle_alpha   90.00
_cell.angle_beta   90.00
_cell.angle_gamma   90.00
#
_symmetry.space_group_name_H-M   'P 1'
#
loop_
_entity.id
_entity.type
_entity.pdbx_description
1 polymer ?
#
loop_
_entity_poly.entity_id
_entity_poly.type
_entity_poly.pdbx_seq_one_letter_code
_entity_poly.pdbx_strand_id
1 'polypeptide(L)'
;MRACLSCHREDRKVSAFLRATHGREGLACTSCHGSPHAPAPVRLVRSRSFQREGAPVVGRHLKEERDELCLSCHPQLRGKQAMPFRHPVAEGAISCTSCHNPHLGGATYASTRNQCLSCHEDKRGPWAFEHAPVAEDCTSCHEPHGSVAPGLLRTAEPFLCLSCHVLPDDRHGQEIGGTRFSRAIYQRCTTCHGAVHGSHGDRHLKK
;
A
#
# COMPACT_ATOMS: atom_id res chain seq x y z
N MET A 1 -15.84 -6.79 -25.72
CA MET A 1 -15.00 -5.57 -25.81
C MET A 1 -15.36 -4.68 -26.99
N ARG A 2 -15.46 -5.18 -28.24
CA ARG A 2 -15.76 -4.35 -29.42
C ARG A 2 -17.01 -3.47 -29.29
N ALA A 3 -18.10 -4.00 -28.72
CA ALA A 3 -19.35 -3.25 -28.54
C ALA A 3 -19.17 -2.01 -27.62
N CYS A 4 -18.37 -2.08 -26.59
CA CYS A 4 -18.10 -0.94 -25.72
C CYS A 4 -17.24 0.12 -26.42
N LEU A 5 -16.28 -0.34 -27.22
CA LEU A 5 -15.34 0.54 -27.93
C LEU A 5 -15.98 1.33 -29.07
N SER A 6 -17.17 0.94 -29.57
CA SER A 6 -17.87 1.72 -30.56
C SER A 6 -18.25 3.13 -30.07
N CYS A 7 -18.51 3.26 -28.76
CA CYS A 7 -18.86 4.54 -28.13
C CYS A 7 -17.76 5.10 -27.21
N HIS A 8 -17.01 4.23 -26.56
CA HIS A 8 -16.02 4.62 -25.54
C HIS A 8 -14.57 4.66 -26.03
N ARG A 9 -14.33 4.63 -27.35
CA ARG A 9 -12.95 4.60 -27.90
C ARG A 9 -12.13 5.82 -27.53
N GLU A 10 -12.75 6.99 -27.46
CA GLU A 10 -12.07 8.26 -27.19
C GLU A 10 -11.93 8.57 -25.69
N ASP A 11 -12.55 7.74 -24.83
CA ASP A 11 -12.39 7.90 -23.38
C ASP A 11 -10.97 7.56 -22.97
N ARG A 12 -10.31 8.53 -22.31
CA ARG A 12 -8.92 8.39 -21.83
C ARG A 12 -8.75 7.20 -20.88
N LYS A 13 -9.77 6.91 -20.06
CA LYS A 13 -9.74 5.77 -19.12
C LYS A 13 -9.78 4.44 -19.86
N VAL A 14 -10.58 4.35 -20.92
CA VAL A 14 -10.66 3.17 -21.77
C VAL A 14 -9.37 2.97 -22.55
N SER A 15 -8.81 4.02 -23.12
CA SER A 15 -7.51 3.97 -23.79
C SER A 15 -6.38 3.55 -22.85
N ALA A 16 -6.41 4.03 -21.61
CA ALA A 16 -5.47 3.64 -20.58
C ALA A 16 -5.64 2.18 -20.18
N PHE A 17 -6.87 1.72 -19.98
CA PHE A 17 -7.20 0.33 -19.66
C PHE A 17 -6.65 -0.65 -20.70
N LEU A 18 -6.81 -0.37 -21.97
CA LEU A 18 -6.33 -1.24 -23.05
C LEU A 18 -4.82 -1.43 -23.05
N ARG A 19 -4.08 -0.45 -22.53
CA ARG A 19 -2.62 -0.51 -22.37
C ARG A 19 -2.17 -1.03 -21.02
N ALA A 20 -3.08 -1.08 -20.06
CA ALA A 20 -2.83 -1.53 -18.70
C ALA A 20 -2.79 -3.05 -18.58
N THR A 21 -2.32 -3.57 -17.45
CA THR A 21 -2.17 -5.01 -17.22
C THR A 21 -3.48 -5.76 -17.47
N HIS A 22 -4.58 -5.36 -16.84
CA HIS A 22 -5.87 -6.02 -17.00
C HIS A 22 -6.33 -6.09 -18.47
N GLY A 23 -6.15 -5.00 -19.20
CA GLY A 23 -6.52 -4.95 -20.63
C GLY A 23 -5.60 -5.81 -21.49
N ARG A 24 -4.30 -5.83 -21.23
CA ARG A 24 -3.32 -6.67 -21.94
C ARG A 24 -3.51 -8.16 -21.65
N GLU A 25 -3.93 -8.51 -20.43
CA GLU A 25 -4.30 -9.88 -20.06
C GLU A 25 -5.67 -10.30 -20.60
N GLY A 26 -6.29 -9.47 -21.43
CA GLY A 26 -7.51 -9.81 -22.13
C GLY A 26 -8.81 -9.66 -21.33
N LEU A 27 -8.79 -9.04 -20.16
CA LEU A 27 -10.03 -8.79 -19.41
C LEU A 27 -10.94 -7.86 -20.22
N ALA A 28 -12.22 -8.20 -20.27
CA ALA A 28 -13.23 -7.35 -20.90
C ALA A 28 -13.80 -6.35 -19.88
N CYS A 29 -14.34 -5.25 -20.38
CA CYS A 29 -15.04 -4.27 -19.53
C CYS A 29 -16.13 -4.94 -18.69
N THR A 30 -16.82 -5.92 -19.28
CA THR A 30 -17.86 -6.72 -18.63
C THR A 30 -17.34 -7.75 -17.62
N SER A 31 -16.03 -7.93 -17.49
CA SER A 31 -15.47 -8.73 -16.39
C SER A 31 -15.72 -8.06 -15.03
N CYS A 32 -15.67 -6.74 -14.99
CA CYS A 32 -15.86 -5.92 -13.80
C CYS A 32 -17.21 -5.18 -13.78
N HIS A 33 -17.63 -4.65 -14.93
CA HIS A 33 -18.85 -3.88 -15.04
C HIS A 33 -20.04 -4.76 -15.42
N GLY A 34 -21.18 -4.53 -14.76
CA GLY A 34 -22.47 -5.11 -15.12
C GLY A 34 -23.07 -4.46 -16.34
N SER A 35 -24.39 -4.24 -16.35
CA SER A 35 -25.07 -3.52 -17.41
C SER A 35 -24.88 -1.99 -17.25
N PRO A 36 -23.92 -1.37 -17.96
CA PRO A 36 -23.53 0.01 -17.70
C PRO A 36 -24.59 1.04 -18.12
N HIS A 37 -25.56 0.62 -18.91
CA HIS A 37 -26.64 1.46 -19.44
C HIS A 37 -28.00 1.16 -18.77
N ALA A 38 -28.07 0.19 -17.86
CA ALA A 38 -29.24 -0.03 -17.03
C ALA A 38 -29.31 1.05 -15.92
N PRO A 39 -30.52 1.46 -15.49
CA PRO A 39 -30.63 2.28 -14.30
C PRO A 39 -29.92 1.63 -13.15
N ALA A 40 -28.98 2.34 -12.51
CA ALA A 40 -28.26 1.83 -11.36
C ALA A 40 -29.25 1.52 -10.25
N PRO A 41 -29.27 0.31 -9.66
CA PRO A 41 -30.03 0.09 -8.46
C PRO A 41 -29.51 1.05 -7.38
N VAL A 42 -30.39 1.81 -6.78
CA VAL A 42 -30.06 2.71 -5.66
C VAL A 42 -29.70 1.80 -4.47
N ARG A 43 -28.45 1.37 -4.40
CA ARG A 43 -27.92 0.73 -3.19
C ARG A 43 -27.45 1.85 -2.26
N LEU A 44 -28.18 2.03 -1.19
CA LEU A 44 -27.73 2.80 -0.03
C LEU A 44 -26.58 2.03 0.62
N VAL A 45 -25.37 2.28 0.18
CA VAL A 45 -24.19 1.77 0.86
C VAL A 45 -24.07 2.56 2.17
N ARG A 46 -24.38 1.92 3.28
CA ARG A 46 -24.06 2.43 4.62
C ARG A 46 -22.56 2.32 4.85
N SER A 47 -21.82 3.24 4.27
CA SER A 47 -20.44 3.48 4.70
C SER A 47 -20.47 4.26 6.00
N ARG A 48 -19.93 3.68 7.07
CA ARG A 48 -19.88 4.31 8.40
C ARG A 48 -18.81 5.42 8.55
N SER A 49 -18.09 5.77 7.50
CA SER A 49 -17.03 6.76 7.56
C SER A 49 -17.26 7.90 6.57
N PHE A 50 -17.51 9.09 7.11
CA PHE A 50 -17.43 10.38 6.43
C PHE A 50 -18.19 10.52 5.09
N GLN A 51 -19.46 10.22 5.06
CA GLN A 51 -20.32 10.66 3.96
C GLN A 51 -21.22 11.79 4.46
N ARG A 52 -21.16 12.94 3.77
CA ARG A 52 -22.22 13.92 3.84
C ARG A 52 -23.52 13.21 3.47
N GLU A 53 -24.48 13.22 4.39
CA GLU A 53 -25.81 12.68 4.14
C GLU A 53 -26.38 13.34 2.87
N GLY A 54 -26.83 12.52 1.92
CA GLY A 54 -27.61 12.99 0.78
C GLY A 54 -26.95 13.02 -0.59
N ALA A 55 -25.66 12.66 -0.76
CA ALA A 55 -25.11 12.54 -2.09
C ALA A 55 -25.49 11.17 -2.71
N PRO A 56 -26.16 11.11 -3.88
CA PRO A 56 -26.40 9.86 -4.56
C PRO A 56 -25.05 9.25 -4.92
N VAL A 57 -24.76 8.06 -4.37
CA VAL A 57 -23.61 7.25 -4.83
C VAL A 57 -23.99 6.77 -6.23
N VAL A 58 -23.50 7.46 -7.25
CA VAL A 58 -23.60 7.00 -8.63
C VAL A 58 -22.89 5.65 -8.68
N GLY A 59 -23.67 4.59 -8.71
CA GLY A 59 -23.14 3.23 -8.79
C GLY A 59 -22.26 3.16 -10.01
N ARG A 60 -21.01 2.69 -9.82
CA ARG A 60 -20.03 2.54 -10.92
C ARG A 60 -20.34 1.34 -11.80
N HIS A 61 -21.58 0.86 -11.80
CA HIS A 61 -22.02 -0.31 -12.56
C HIS A 61 -21.13 -1.55 -12.40
N LEU A 62 -20.53 -1.72 -11.22
CA LEU A 62 -19.76 -2.92 -10.89
C LEU A 62 -20.70 -4.10 -10.62
N LYS A 63 -20.28 -5.31 -10.96
CA LYS A 63 -21.05 -6.54 -10.74
C LYS A 63 -21.22 -6.87 -9.25
N GLU A 64 -20.21 -6.52 -8.46
CA GLU A 64 -20.11 -6.82 -7.04
C GLU A 64 -19.61 -5.58 -6.29
N GLU A 65 -19.61 -5.64 -4.97
CA GLU A 65 -18.93 -4.66 -4.13
C GLU A 65 -17.47 -4.56 -4.56
N ARG A 66 -16.93 -3.34 -4.53
CA ARG A 66 -15.64 -3.00 -5.14
C ARG A 66 -14.51 -3.93 -4.71
N ASP A 67 -14.37 -4.17 -3.41
CA ASP A 67 -13.26 -4.94 -2.89
C ASP A 67 -13.48 -6.45 -3.09
N GLU A 68 -14.71 -6.93 -2.96
CA GLU A 68 -15.06 -8.31 -3.29
C GLU A 68 -14.84 -8.64 -4.76
N LEU A 69 -15.16 -7.70 -5.65
CA LEU A 69 -14.86 -7.86 -7.07
C LEU A 69 -13.36 -8.08 -7.32
N CYS A 70 -12.50 -7.30 -6.67
CA CYS A 70 -11.05 -7.49 -6.78
C CYS A 70 -10.61 -8.86 -6.25
N LEU A 71 -11.13 -9.23 -5.09
CA LEU A 71 -10.77 -10.47 -4.39
C LEU A 71 -11.31 -11.74 -5.06
N SER A 72 -12.27 -11.63 -5.97
CA SER A 72 -12.73 -12.77 -6.78
C SER A 72 -11.65 -13.32 -7.72
N CYS A 73 -10.75 -12.44 -8.17
CA CYS A 73 -9.60 -12.79 -9.03
C CYS A 73 -8.26 -12.73 -8.29
N HIS A 74 -8.18 -12.00 -7.19
CA HIS A 74 -6.98 -11.86 -6.35
C HIS A 74 -7.16 -12.50 -4.95
N PRO A 75 -7.51 -13.80 -4.84
CA PRO A 75 -7.87 -14.44 -3.56
C PRO A 75 -6.72 -14.48 -2.57
N GLN A 76 -5.46 -14.46 -3.04
CA GLN A 76 -4.27 -14.43 -2.18
C GLN A 76 -4.22 -13.20 -1.26
N LEU A 77 -4.88 -12.11 -1.65
CA LEU A 77 -4.94 -10.90 -0.83
C LEU A 77 -5.88 -11.06 0.37
N ARG A 78 -6.83 -11.98 0.35
CA ARG A 78 -7.67 -12.28 1.53
C ARG A 78 -6.82 -12.72 2.72
N GLY A 79 -5.81 -13.58 2.48
CA GLY A 79 -4.88 -14.01 3.52
C GLY A 79 -4.05 -12.84 4.06
N LYS A 80 -3.58 -11.94 3.18
CA LYS A 80 -2.87 -10.72 3.60
C LYS A 80 -3.75 -9.81 4.45
N GLN A 81 -5.00 -9.61 4.06
CA GLN A 81 -5.95 -8.79 4.81
C GLN A 81 -6.42 -9.42 6.13
N ALA A 82 -6.15 -10.69 6.36
CA ALA A 82 -6.40 -11.36 7.63
C ALA A 82 -5.21 -11.25 8.61
N MET A 83 -4.07 -10.73 8.19
CA MET A 83 -2.89 -10.58 9.04
C MET A 83 -3.10 -9.53 10.13
N PRO A 84 -2.38 -9.63 11.27
CA PRO A 84 -2.57 -8.74 12.42
C PRO A 84 -2.25 -7.27 12.13
N PHE A 85 -1.28 -7.02 11.24
CA PHE A 85 -0.93 -5.67 10.80
C PHE A 85 -1.29 -5.51 9.34
N ARG A 86 -2.26 -4.65 9.04
CA ARG A 86 -2.79 -4.39 7.69
C ARG A 86 -3.40 -3.00 7.61
N HIS A 87 -3.57 -2.51 6.41
CA HIS A 87 -4.43 -1.37 6.19
C HIS A 87 -5.91 -1.78 6.37
N PRO A 88 -6.77 -0.89 6.88
CA PRO A 88 -8.13 -1.22 7.28
C PRO A 88 -9.10 -1.29 6.07
N VAL A 89 -8.77 -2.17 5.11
CA VAL A 89 -9.61 -2.45 3.93
C VAL A 89 -10.81 -3.29 4.34
N ALA A 90 -10.59 -4.33 5.14
CA ALA A 90 -11.66 -5.21 5.62
C ALA A 90 -12.67 -4.47 6.50
N GLU A 91 -12.24 -3.42 7.19
CA GLU A 91 -13.06 -2.55 8.02
C GLU A 91 -13.78 -1.46 7.19
N GLY A 92 -13.48 -1.34 5.90
CA GLY A 92 -14.09 -0.39 4.98
C GLY A 92 -13.61 1.07 5.15
N ALA A 93 -12.54 1.32 5.92
CA ALA A 93 -12.00 2.67 6.07
C ALA A 93 -11.26 3.15 4.80
N ILE A 94 -10.63 2.22 4.10
CA ILE A 94 -10.08 2.43 2.75
C ILE A 94 -10.52 1.29 1.85
N SER A 95 -10.24 1.38 0.56
CA SER A 95 -10.57 0.35 -0.43
C SER A 95 -9.38 0.06 -1.33
N CYS A 96 -9.41 -1.06 -2.06
CA CYS A 96 -8.38 -1.40 -3.04
C CYS A 96 -8.11 -0.22 -4.01
N THR A 97 -9.16 0.49 -4.41
CA THR A 97 -9.04 1.63 -5.34
C THR A 97 -8.60 2.93 -4.67
N SER A 98 -8.39 2.96 -3.36
CA SER A 98 -7.70 4.08 -2.71
C SER A 98 -6.22 4.12 -3.13
N CYS A 99 -5.67 2.94 -3.44
CA CYS A 99 -4.28 2.77 -3.86
C CYS A 99 -4.13 2.35 -5.33
N HIS A 100 -5.03 1.54 -5.86
CA HIS A 100 -4.94 0.98 -7.21
C HIS A 100 -5.98 1.57 -8.14
N ASN A 101 -5.55 1.91 -9.37
CA ASN A 101 -6.46 2.28 -10.43
C ASN A 101 -6.55 1.11 -11.43
N PRO A 102 -7.67 0.37 -11.46
CA PRO A 102 -7.80 -0.80 -12.32
C PRO A 102 -7.77 -0.46 -13.82
N HIS A 103 -8.03 0.78 -14.19
CA HIS A 103 -7.95 1.24 -15.58
C HIS A 103 -6.55 1.68 -16.00
N LEU A 104 -5.66 2.00 -15.04
CA LEU A 104 -4.28 2.42 -15.34
C LEU A 104 -3.25 1.30 -15.13
N GLY A 105 -3.66 0.18 -14.54
CA GLY A 105 -2.80 -1.00 -14.36
C GLY A 105 -1.65 -0.80 -13.40
N GLY A 106 -1.88 -0.09 -12.31
CA GLY A 106 -0.84 0.17 -11.31
C GLY A 106 -1.30 1.10 -10.20
N ALA A 107 -0.34 1.79 -9.61
CA ALA A 107 -0.59 2.80 -8.60
C ALA A 107 -1.41 3.96 -9.17
N THR A 108 -2.23 4.57 -8.34
CA THR A 108 -3.01 5.76 -8.71
C THR A 108 -2.10 6.98 -8.94
N TYR A 109 -0.93 6.97 -8.34
CA TYR A 109 0.06 8.04 -8.37
C TYR A 109 1.26 7.69 -9.26
N ALA A 110 2.06 8.69 -9.60
CA ALA A 110 3.23 8.55 -10.46
C ALA A 110 4.32 7.61 -9.89
N SER A 111 4.35 7.42 -8.59
CA SER A 111 5.22 6.45 -7.91
C SER A 111 4.56 5.87 -6.67
N THR A 112 5.01 4.68 -6.25
CA THR A 112 4.59 4.02 -5.00
C THR A 112 4.81 4.95 -3.80
N ARG A 113 5.94 5.64 -3.76
CA ARG A 113 6.25 6.59 -2.69
C ARG A 113 5.21 7.72 -2.61
N ASN A 114 4.89 8.37 -3.71
CA ASN A 114 3.89 9.44 -3.73
C ASN A 114 2.50 8.96 -3.30
N GLN A 115 2.17 7.73 -3.64
CA GLN A 115 0.93 7.10 -3.21
C GLN A 115 0.86 6.92 -1.69
N CYS A 116 1.91 6.40 -1.08
CA CYS A 116 1.99 6.27 0.37
C CYS A 116 1.93 7.63 1.07
N LEU A 117 2.68 8.60 0.57
CA LEU A 117 2.78 9.95 1.11
C LEU A 117 1.50 10.80 0.93
N SER A 118 0.52 10.33 0.18
CA SER A 118 -0.78 11.02 0.10
C SER A 118 -1.57 10.94 1.42
N CYS A 119 -1.25 9.94 2.25
CA CYS A 119 -1.85 9.76 3.58
C CYS A 119 -0.80 9.83 4.70
N HIS A 120 0.44 9.41 4.42
CA HIS A 120 1.57 9.39 5.36
C HIS A 120 2.50 10.57 5.12
N GLU A 121 1.96 11.78 5.10
CA GLU A 121 2.70 12.99 4.75
C GLU A 121 3.82 13.31 5.74
N ASP A 122 3.67 12.91 6.99
CA ASP A 122 4.66 13.02 8.05
C ASP A 122 5.99 12.26 7.76
N LYS A 123 5.99 11.38 6.74
CA LYS A 123 7.18 10.65 6.30
C LYS A 123 7.82 11.25 5.04
N ARG A 124 7.33 12.38 4.55
CA ARG A 124 7.72 12.94 3.26
C ARG A 124 9.16 13.51 3.26
N GLY A 125 9.57 14.15 4.33
CA GLY A 125 10.75 14.99 4.36
C GLY A 125 10.49 16.37 3.72
N PRO A 126 11.52 17.13 3.29
CA PRO A 126 12.93 16.73 3.29
C PRO A 126 13.52 16.63 4.69
N TRP A 127 14.48 15.73 4.87
CA TRP A 127 15.18 15.54 6.14
C TRP A 127 16.63 16.02 6.01
N ALA A 128 17.21 16.57 7.09
CA ALA A 128 18.63 16.91 7.10
C ALA A 128 19.51 15.66 6.98
N PHE A 129 19.05 14.54 7.53
CA PHE A 129 19.67 13.23 7.41
C PHE A 129 18.63 12.25 6.91
N GLU A 130 18.74 11.91 5.63
CA GLU A 130 17.84 10.97 4.96
C GLU A 130 18.31 9.54 5.14
N HIS A 131 17.36 8.62 5.13
CA HIS A 131 17.61 7.19 4.97
C HIS A 131 17.29 6.81 3.52
N ALA A 132 18.32 6.52 2.75
CA ALA A 132 18.20 6.36 1.30
C ALA A 132 17.04 5.43 0.83
N PRO A 133 16.82 4.23 1.41
CA PRO A 133 15.71 3.38 0.99
C PRO A 133 14.33 4.03 1.17
N VAL A 134 14.17 4.93 2.15
CA VAL A 134 12.92 5.67 2.38
C VAL A 134 12.66 6.70 1.28
N ALA A 135 13.71 7.31 0.76
CA ALA A 135 13.60 8.24 -0.36
C ALA A 135 13.24 7.52 -1.68
N GLU A 136 13.60 6.25 -1.81
CA GLU A 136 13.37 5.45 -3.02
C GLU A 136 12.00 4.78 -3.04
N ASP A 137 11.76 3.82 -2.14
CA ASP A 137 10.52 3.03 -2.14
C ASP A 137 10.15 2.53 -0.73
N CYS A 138 8.96 2.88 -0.28
CA CYS A 138 8.40 2.44 1.00
C CYS A 138 8.25 0.91 1.07
N THR A 139 8.00 0.25 -0.07
CA THR A 139 7.82 -1.21 -0.12
C THR A 139 9.12 -1.99 0.01
N SER A 140 10.28 -1.33 0.03
CA SER A 140 11.54 -1.96 0.42
C SER A 140 11.47 -2.52 1.86
N CYS A 141 10.74 -1.85 2.74
CA CYS A 141 10.57 -2.22 4.15
C CYS A 141 9.15 -2.67 4.49
N HIS A 142 8.12 -2.13 3.83
CA HIS A 142 6.72 -2.33 4.18
C HIS A 142 5.97 -3.23 3.18
N GLU A 143 5.06 -4.05 3.70
CA GLU A 143 4.12 -4.86 2.92
C GLU A 143 2.69 -4.28 3.13
N PRO A 144 2.19 -3.46 2.19
CA PRO A 144 0.98 -2.67 2.41
C PRO A 144 -0.31 -3.49 2.51
N HIS A 145 -0.32 -4.72 2.00
CA HIS A 145 -1.52 -5.55 2.03
C HIS A 145 -1.71 -6.31 3.34
N GLY A 146 -0.64 -6.49 4.11
CA GLY A 146 -0.70 -7.14 5.40
C GLY A 146 0.57 -7.90 5.75
N SER A 147 0.93 -7.87 7.03
CA SER A 147 2.14 -8.47 7.58
C SER A 147 1.89 -9.04 8.98
N VAL A 148 2.71 -10.00 9.36
CA VAL A 148 2.80 -10.49 10.74
C VAL A 148 3.70 -9.61 11.61
N ALA A 149 4.50 -8.75 11.02
CA ALA A 149 5.41 -7.85 11.73
C ALA A 149 4.77 -6.47 11.96
N PRO A 150 4.95 -5.89 13.16
CA PRO A 150 4.41 -4.56 13.49
C PRO A 150 4.83 -3.49 12.46
N GLY A 151 3.94 -2.51 12.24
CA GLY A 151 4.19 -1.43 11.28
C GLY A 151 4.19 -1.89 9.83
N LEU A 152 3.54 -3.02 9.52
CA LEU A 152 3.50 -3.60 8.16
C LEU A 152 4.91 -3.94 7.62
N LEU A 153 5.88 -4.24 8.45
CA LEU A 153 7.22 -4.60 8.00
C LEU A 153 7.20 -5.95 7.27
N ARG A 154 7.96 -6.07 6.20
CA ARG A 154 8.10 -7.33 5.42
C ARG A 154 8.71 -8.45 6.25
N THR A 155 9.61 -8.08 7.14
CA THR A 155 10.28 -8.97 8.09
C THR A 155 10.43 -8.24 9.41
N ALA A 156 10.31 -8.95 10.53
CA ALA A 156 10.48 -8.34 11.84
C ALA A 156 11.91 -7.85 12.07
N GLU A 157 12.03 -6.80 12.89
CA GLU A 157 13.33 -6.38 13.40
C GLU A 157 13.92 -7.45 14.33
N PRO A 158 15.25 -7.60 14.34
CA PRO A 158 16.25 -6.80 13.62
C PRO A 158 16.53 -7.30 12.19
N PHE A 159 15.94 -8.41 11.76
CA PHE A 159 16.27 -9.09 10.50
C PHE A 159 16.04 -8.21 9.26
N LEU A 160 15.01 -7.37 9.29
CA LEU A 160 14.79 -6.41 8.21
C LEU A 160 15.99 -5.47 8.04
N CYS A 161 16.48 -4.92 9.13
CA CYS A 161 17.61 -4.00 9.11
C CYS A 161 18.91 -4.70 8.68
N LEU A 162 19.12 -5.91 9.17
CA LEU A 162 20.29 -6.73 8.88
C LEU A 162 20.33 -7.26 7.44
N SER A 163 19.24 -7.13 6.69
CA SER A 163 19.27 -7.45 5.26
C SER A 163 20.16 -6.50 4.43
N CYS A 164 20.42 -5.30 4.96
CA CYS A 164 21.24 -4.27 4.32
C CYS A 164 22.38 -3.76 5.22
N HIS A 165 22.21 -3.81 6.54
CA HIS A 165 23.18 -3.30 7.49
C HIS A 165 23.97 -4.43 8.14
N VAL A 166 25.29 -4.22 8.25
CA VAL A 166 26.16 -5.05 9.07
C VAL A 166 26.33 -4.32 10.41
N LEU A 167 26.25 -5.06 11.51
CA LEU A 167 26.52 -4.51 12.84
C LEU A 167 28.05 -4.35 13.00
N PRO A 168 28.56 -3.11 13.09
CA PRO A 168 29.96 -2.91 13.41
C PRO A 168 30.22 -3.30 14.85
N ASP A 169 31.23 -4.12 15.07
CA ASP A 169 31.60 -4.68 16.41
C ASP A 169 31.93 -3.60 17.43
N ASP A 170 32.47 -2.46 16.96
CA ASP A 170 32.91 -1.34 17.79
C ASP A 170 31.76 -0.47 18.33
N ARG A 171 30.61 -0.48 17.67
CA ARG A 171 29.48 0.41 18.01
C ARG A 171 28.30 -0.29 18.66
N HIS A 172 28.12 -1.57 18.41
CA HIS A 172 26.99 -2.36 18.89
C HIS A 172 27.41 -3.51 19.78
N GLY A 173 28.72 -3.74 19.97
CA GLY A 173 29.27 -4.69 20.90
C GLY A 173 29.45 -4.05 22.27
N GLN A 174 28.84 -4.60 23.32
CA GLN A 174 29.23 -4.34 24.69
C GLN A 174 30.01 -5.55 25.20
N GLU A 175 31.17 -5.29 25.73
CA GLU A 175 31.95 -6.28 26.48
C GLU A 175 31.39 -6.37 27.91
N ILE A 176 30.82 -7.50 28.26
CA ILE A 176 30.32 -7.78 29.59
C ILE A 176 31.08 -9.02 30.08
N GLY A 177 31.92 -8.83 31.08
CA GLY A 177 32.70 -9.93 31.68
C GLY A 177 33.67 -10.61 30.73
N GLY A 178 34.31 -9.86 29.84
CA GLY A 178 35.27 -10.38 28.87
C GLY A 178 34.68 -11.11 27.65
N THR A 179 33.36 -11.14 27.55
CA THR A 179 32.65 -11.73 26.38
C THR A 179 31.93 -10.64 25.63
N ARG A 180 32.26 -10.50 24.34
CA ARG A 180 31.52 -9.59 23.43
C ARG A 180 30.17 -10.18 23.09
N PHE A 181 29.13 -9.57 23.65
CA PHE A 181 27.75 -9.83 23.23
C PHE A 181 27.22 -8.66 22.44
N SER A 182 26.96 -8.84 21.17
CA SER A 182 26.14 -7.90 20.44
C SER A 182 24.66 -8.11 20.83
N ARG A 183 24.23 -7.52 21.93
CA ARG A 183 22.81 -7.52 22.32
C ARG A 183 21.90 -6.88 21.28
N ALA A 184 22.47 -6.11 20.35
CA ALA A 184 21.73 -5.43 19.30
C ALA A 184 20.98 -6.42 18.37
N ILE A 185 21.50 -7.63 18.16
CA ILE A 185 20.84 -8.66 17.34
C ILE A 185 19.57 -9.24 18.00
N TYR A 186 19.38 -9.01 19.31
CA TYR A 186 18.19 -9.47 20.04
C TYR A 186 17.20 -8.34 20.33
N GLN A 187 17.48 -7.12 19.88
CA GLN A 187 16.65 -5.95 20.12
C GLN A 187 16.14 -5.35 18.81
N ARG A 188 15.06 -4.63 18.91
CA ARG A 188 14.57 -3.83 17.81
C ARG A 188 15.51 -2.64 17.61
N CYS A 189 16.02 -2.49 16.38
CA CYS A 189 16.93 -1.39 16.03
C CYS A 189 16.25 -0.02 16.25
N THR A 190 14.95 0.05 16.01
CA THR A 190 14.14 1.26 16.20
C THR A 190 13.98 1.68 17.66
N THR A 191 14.39 0.87 18.65
CA THR A 191 14.46 1.28 20.04
C THR A 191 15.43 2.45 20.24
N CYS A 192 16.56 2.43 19.52
CA CYS A 192 17.56 3.50 19.54
C CYS A 192 17.50 4.35 18.26
N HIS A 193 17.31 3.72 17.10
CA HIS A 193 17.23 4.38 15.78
C HIS A 193 15.78 4.70 15.41
N GLY A 194 15.08 5.44 16.25
CA GLY A 194 13.65 5.69 16.10
C GLY A 194 13.26 6.61 14.94
N ALA A 195 14.22 7.32 14.36
CA ALA A 195 14.00 8.24 13.25
C ALA A 195 14.36 7.62 11.88
N VAL A 196 14.09 6.32 11.69
CA VAL A 196 14.47 5.57 10.47
C VAL A 196 13.93 6.13 9.16
N HIS A 197 12.87 6.95 9.20
CA HIS A 197 12.34 7.60 8.01
C HIS A 197 13.08 8.90 7.65
N GLY A 198 13.94 9.40 8.54
CA GLY A 198 14.74 10.59 8.39
C GLY A 198 14.77 11.40 9.68
N SER A 199 15.81 12.21 9.85
CA SER A 199 16.03 13.03 11.06
C SER A 199 16.53 14.43 10.69
N HIS A 200 16.16 15.42 11.49
CA HIS A 200 16.75 16.75 11.42
C HIS A 200 17.89 16.92 12.42
N GLY A 201 17.98 16.08 13.44
CA GLY A 201 18.86 16.24 14.58
C GLY A 201 20.03 15.27 14.65
N ASP A 202 19.90 14.06 14.09
CA ASP A 202 20.93 13.01 14.25
C ASP A 202 21.16 12.25 12.93
N ARG A 203 22.42 12.27 12.46
CA ARG A 203 22.90 11.53 11.30
C ARG A 203 22.77 10.00 11.43
N HIS A 204 22.70 9.49 12.64
CA HIS A 204 22.50 8.05 12.92
C HIS A 204 21.02 7.70 13.13
N LEU A 205 20.11 8.62 12.80
CA LEU A 205 18.65 8.44 12.87
C LEU A 205 18.16 8.03 14.28
N LYS A 206 18.85 8.48 15.32
CA LYS A 206 18.41 8.35 16.71
C LYS A 206 17.30 9.37 16.99
N LYS A 207 16.50 9.09 18.02
CA LYS A 207 15.54 10.06 18.55
C LYS A 207 16.24 11.12 19.37
#